data_ee68a4cd5ee0b589e8c47c9bc745e2e7
#
_entry.id   ee68a4cd5ee0b589e8c47c9bc745e2e7
#
_cell.length_a   1.000
_cell.length_b   1.000
_cell.length_c   1.000
_cell.angle_alpha   90.00
_cell.angle_beta   90.00
_cell.angle_gamma   90.00
#
_symmetry.space_group_name_H-M   'P 1'
#
loop_
_entity.id
_entity.type
_entity.pdbx_description
1 polymer ?
#
loop_
_entity_poly.entity_id
_entity_poly.type
_entity_poly.pdbx_seq_one_letter_code
_entity_poly.pdbx_strand_id
1 'polypeptide(L)'
;MKKSSWEELRDKDFWGENDIKKYGFIHCSTVEYLWRVLPGFEVDPEERVLVCIDEDRLLSEVRYENHEDYPGRYYPHIYGLINNDSVIMVLDYLKDENGHYLKNPEFADIADR
;
A
#
# COMPACT_ATOMS: atom_id res chain seq x y z
N MET A 1 5.10 1.18 -2.46
CA MET A 1 5.61 1.78 -3.72
C MET A 1 7.14 1.93 -3.65
N LYS A 2 7.76 2.17 -4.80
CA LYS A 2 9.20 2.48 -4.82
C LYS A 2 9.48 3.79 -4.08
N LYS A 3 10.56 3.84 -3.34
CA LYS A 3 10.95 5.04 -2.59
C LYS A 3 11.14 6.24 -3.51
N SER A 4 11.76 6.03 -4.68
CA SER A 4 11.96 7.09 -5.67
C SER A 4 10.64 7.66 -6.18
N SER A 5 9.62 6.82 -6.37
CA SER A 5 8.29 7.26 -6.77
C SER A 5 7.63 8.11 -5.68
N TRP A 6 7.74 7.68 -4.42
CA TRP A 6 7.21 8.45 -3.30
C TRP A 6 7.87 9.82 -3.17
N GLU A 7 9.18 9.90 -3.37
CA GLU A 7 9.91 11.18 -3.32
C GLU A 7 9.39 12.19 -4.33
N GLU A 8 8.87 11.74 -5.47
CA GLU A 8 8.25 12.61 -6.47
C GLU A 8 6.81 13.02 -6.11
N LEU A 9 6.11 12.19 -5.31
CA LEU A 9 4.68 12.40 -5.01
C LEU A 9 4.44 13.11 -3.68
N ARG A 10 5.39 13.05 -2.76
CA ARG A 10 5.24 13.51 -1.38
C ARG A 10 4.87 14.99 -1.23
N ASP A 11 5.23 15.81 -2.20
CA ASP A 11 4.97 17.26 -2.18
C ASP A 11 3.74 17.66 -3.00
N LYS A 12 3.04 16.70 -3.60
CA LYS A 12 1.83 16.96 -4.37
C LYS A 12 0.59 16.95 -3.47
N ASP A 13 -0.43 17.70 -3.85
CA ASP A 13 -1.70 17.67 -3.15
C ASP A 13 -2.46 16.37 -3.43
N PHE A 14 -2.40 15.89 -4.68
CA PHE A 14 -3.07 14.66 -5.14
C PHE A 14 -2.16 13.86 -6.05
N TRP A 15 -2.33 12.54 -6.05
CA TRP A 15 -1.57 11.65 -6.93
C TRP A 15 -2.32 10.35 -7.21
N GLY A 16 -1.83 9.55 -8.15
CA GLY A 16 -2.39 8.24 -8.51
C GLY A 16 -2.97 8.17 -9.90
N GLU A 17 -2.78 9.21 -10.74
CA GLU A 17 -3.34 9.27 -12.10
C GLU A 17 -2.94 8.07 -12.95
N ASN A 18 -1.69 7.63 -12.84
CA ASN A 18 -1.18 6.53 -13.66
C ASN A 18 -1.89 5.21 -13.36
N ASP A 19 -2.13 4.91 -12.09
CA ASP A 19 -2.82 3.68 -11.69
C ASP A 19 -4.28 3.71 -12.11
N ILE A 20 -4.93 4.84 -11.95
CA ILE A 20 -6.33 5.01 -12.38
C ILE A 20 -6.44 4.85 -13.89
N LYS A 21 -5.52 5.43 -14.64
CA LYS A 21 -5.51 5.32 -16.09
C LYS A 21 -5.27 3.89 -16.56
N LYS A 22 -4.42 3.14 -15.86
CA LYS A 22 -4.04 1.78 -16.23
C LYS A 22 -5.05 0.74 -15.74
N TYR A 23 -5.55 0.87 -14.52
CA TYR A 23 -6.38 -0.15 -13.87
C TYR A 23 -7.80 0.30 -13.53
N GLY A 24 -8.08 1.59 -13.58
CA GLY A 24 -9.35 2.16 -13.14
C GLY A 24 -9.41 2.47 -11.64
N PHE A 25 -8.41 2.05 -10.87
CA PHE A 25 -8.33 2.26 -9.43
C PHE A 25 -6.89 2.07 -8.94
N ILE A 26 -6.65 2.44 -7.69
CA ILE A 26 -5.35 2.26 -7.03
C ILE A 26 -5.44 1.06 -6.11
N HIS A 27 -4.54 0.08 -6.30
CA HIS A 27 -4.47 -1.13 -5.47
C HIS A 27 -3.88 -0.78 -4.10
N CYS A 28 -4.53 -1.25 -3.05
CA CYS A 28 -4.05 -1.12 -1.67
C CYS A 28 -4.22 -2.44 -0.94
N SER A 29 -3.68 -2.50 0.27
CA SER A 29 -3.86 -3.63 1.18
C SER A 29 -4.13 -3.12 2.59
N THR A 30 -4.91 -3.85 3.36
CA THR A 30 -4.96 -3.65 4.80
C THR A 30 -3.68 -4.21 5.43
N VAL A 31 -3.35 -3.75 6.63
CA VAL A 31 -2.14 -4.21 7.35
C VAL A 31 -2.18 -5.73 7.59
N GLU A 32 -3.34 -6.28 7.90
CA GLU A 32 -3.50 -7.71 8.19
C GLU A 32 -3.17 -8.63 7.02
N TYR A 33 -3.17 -8.11 5.77
CA TYR A 33 -2.83 -8.88 4.57
C TYR A 33 -1.46 -8.54 3.99
N LEU A 34 -0.67 -7.67 4.62
CA LEU A 34 0.64 -7.27 4.08
C LEU A 34 1.58 -8.48 3.90
N TRP A 35 1.55 -9.43 4.79
CA TRP A 35 2.37 -10.65 4.71
C TRP A 35 2.04 -11.51 3.49
N ARG A 36 0.86 -11.31 2.90
CA ARG A 36 0.44 -12.01 1.67
C ARG A 36 0.88 -11.27 0.40
N VAL A 37 1.01 -9.95 0.49
CA VAL A 37 1.27 -9.07 -0.65
C VAL A 37 2.75 -8.73 -0.77
N LEU A 38 3.38 -8.32 0.34
CA LEU A 38 4.73 -7.76 0.33
C LEU A 38 5.84 -8.76 -0.01
N PRO A 39 5.74 -10.07 0.31
CA PRO A 39 6.76 -11.01 -0.12
C PRO A 39 6.98 -11.06 -1.63
N GLY A 40 5.99 -10.69 -2.44
CA GLY A 40 6.12 -10.60 -3.89
C GLY A 40 7.13 -9.57 -4.37
N PHE A 41 7.56 -8.65 -3.51
CA PHE A 41 8.54 -7.61 -3.83
C PHE A 41 9.94 -7.88 -3.26
N GLU A 42 10.17 -9.03 -2.63
CA GLU A 42 11.46 -9.34 -1.98
C GLU A 42 12.63 -9.38 -2.95
N VAL A 43 12.37 -9.77 -4.20
CA VAL A 43 13.41 -9.89 -5.24
C VAL A 43 13.70 -8.55 -5.93
N ASP A 44 12.92 -7.51 -5.68
CA ASP A 44 13.14 -6.21 -6.29
C ASP A 44 14.37 -5.55 -5.65
N PRO A 45 15.39 -5.16 -6.44
CA PRO A 45 16.59 -4.52 -5.89
C PRO A 45 16.37 -3.07 -5.46
N GLU A 46 15.26 -2.44 -5.89
CA GLU A 46 14.97 -1.05 -5.53
C GLU A 46 14.37 -0.96 -4.14
N GLU A 47 14.73 0.10 -3.42
CA GLU A 47 14.13 0.40 -2.13
C GLU A 47 12.66 0.74 -2.27
N ARG A 48 11.85 0.19 -1.35
CA ARG A 48 10.42 0.43 -1.31
C ARG A 48 10.01 1.02 0.03
N VAL A 49 8.89 1.72 0.03
CA VAL A 49 8.28 2.27 1.23
C VAL A 49 6.82 1.83 1.31
N LEU A 50 6.31 1.81 2.54
CA LEU A 50 4.91 1.59 2.83
C LEU A 50 4.28 2.95 3.11
N VAL A 51 3.45 3.41 2.19
CA VAL A 51 2.71 4.66 2.35
C VAL A 51 1.42 4.34 3.07
N CYS A 52 1.33 4.73 4.32
CA CYS A 52 0.21 4.39 5.19
C CYS A 52 -0.86 5.48 5.14
N ILE A 53 -2.05 5.08 4.72
CA ILE A 53 -3.18 5.96 4.47
C ILE A 53 -4.26 5.75 5.53
N ASP A 54 -4.75 6.84 6.10
CA ASP A 54 -5.94 6.83 6.92
C ASP A 54 -7.15 6.89 5.98
N GLU A 55 -7.90 5.79 5.91
CA GLU A 55 -9.04 5.65 5.02
C GLU A 55 -10.10 6.73 5.30
N ASP A 56 -10.28 7.11 6.57
CA ASP A 56 -11.27 8.11 6.97
C ASP A 56 -10.94 9.51 6.44
N ARG A 57 -9.68 9.75 6.05
CA ARG A 57 -9.24 11.03 5.50
C ARG A 57 -9.21 11.06 3.98
N LEU A 58 -9.42 9.91 3.32
CA LEU A 58 -9.48 9.86 1.87
C LEU A 58 -10.73 10.57 1.36
N LEU A 59 -10.56 11.36 0.30
CA LEU A 59 -11.67 12.03 -0.38
C LEU A 59 -12.29 11.15 -1.46
N SER A 60 -11.51 10.21 -2.02
CA SER A 60 -11.97 9.29 -3.06
C SER A 60 -12.67 8.08 -2.47
N GLU A 61 -13.56 7.48 -3.26
CA GLU A 61 -14.30 6.26 -2.87
C GLU A 61 -13.34 5.07 -2.72
N VAL A 62 -13.53 4.30 -1.67
CA VAL A 62 -12.81 3.04 -1.43
C VAL A 62 -13.79 1.89 -1.53
N ARG A 63 -13.44 0.88 -2.33
CA ARG A 63 -14.21 -0.36 -2.44
C ARG A 63 -13.34 -1.54 -2.04
N TYR A 64 -13.86 -2.38 -1.17
CA TYR A 64 -13.20 -3.62 -0.79
C TYR A 64 -13.62 -4.71 -1.77
N GLU A 65 -12.69 -5.14 -2.63
CA GLU A 65 -12.97 -6.04 -3.73
C GLU A 65 -12.05 -7.25 -3.72
N ASN A 66 -12.58 -8.36 -4.23
CA ASN A 66 -11.83 -9.61 -4.38
C ASN A 66 -11.83 -10.00 -5.86
N HIS A 67 -10.73 -9.65 -6.55
CA HIS A 67 -10.54 -10.00 -7.97
C HIS A 67 -9.78 -11.32 -8.17
N GLU A 68 -9.38 -11.97 -7.09
CA GLU A 68 -8.53 -13.17 -7.13
C GLU A 68 -9.23 -14.36 -6.49
N ASP A 69 -10.35 -14.76 -6.81
CA ASP A 69 -11.06 -15.97 -6.39
C ASP A 69 -10.69 -16.63 -5.04
N TYR A 70 -10.05 -15.87 -4.12
CA TYR A 70 -9.74 -16.34 -2.78
C TYR A 70 -10.88 -15.97 -1.82
N PRO A 71 -11.66 -16.95 -1.35
CA PRO A 71 -12.78 -16.66 -0.48
C PRO A 71 -12.39 -15.88 0.77
N GLY A 72 -13.15 -14.81 1.05
CA GLY A 72 -12.98 -14.02 2.28
C GLY A 72 -11.85 -13.01 2.27
N ARG A 73 -11.14 -12.84 1.14
CA ARG A 73 -10.06 -11.84 1.04
C ARG A 73 -10.51 -10.67 0.19
N TYR A 74 -10.66 -9.52 0.81
CA TYR A 74 -11.08 -8.29 0.14
C TYR A 74 -10.01 -7.23 0.36
N TYR A 75 -9.55 -6.63 -0.74
CA TYR A 75 -8.52 -5.60 -0.74
C TYR A 75 -9.14 -4.25 -1.05
N PRO A 76 -8.71 -3.18 -0.36
CA PRO A 76 -9.20 -1.85 -0.66
C PRO A 76 -8.68 -1.37 -2.01
N HIS A 77 -9.59 -0.93 -2.86
CA HIS A 77 -9.28 -0.29 -4.14
C HIS A 77 -9.79 1.15 -4.09
N ILE A 78 -8.91 2.09 -4.39
CA ILE A 78 -9.26 3.52 -4.33
C ILE A 78 -9.66 3.98 -5.73
N TYR A 79 -10.90 4.42 -5.87
CA TYR A 79 -11.49 4.87 -7.14
C TYR A 79 -11.40 6.38 -7.25
N GLY A 80 -10.20 6.90 -7.38
CA GLY A 80 -9.90 8.31 -7.52
C GLY A 80 -8.50 8.61 -7.01
N LEU A 81 -8.12 9.89 -7.07
CA LEU A 81 -6.81 10.32 -6.62
C LEU A 81 -6.69 10.22 -5.09
N ILE A 82 -5.47 10.02 -4.63
CA ILE A 82 -5.14 10.07 -3.21
C ILE A 82 -4.75 11.49 -2.85
N ASN A 83 -5.43 12.05 -1.86
CA ASN A 83 -5.07 13.32 -1.27
C ASN A 83 -3.96 13.09 -0.24
N ASN A 84 -2.85 13.82 -0.36
CA ASN A 84 -1.67 13.60 0.49
C ASN A 84 -1.90 13.84 1.99
N ASP A 85 -2.89 14.63 2.35
CA ASP A 85 -3.24 14.81 3.77
C ASP A 85 -3.88 13.57 4.41
N SER A 86 -4.20 12.54 3.62
CA SER A 86 -4.63 11.23 4.13
C SER A 86 -3.45 10.32 4.51
N VAL A 87 -2.24 10.66 4.07
CA VAL A 87 -1.03 9.89 4.41
C VAL A 87 -0.59 10.24 5.83
N ILE A 88 -0.64 9.26 6.73
CA ILE A 88 -0.34 9.48 8.15
C ILE A 88 1.08 9.09 8.53
N MET A 89 1.71 8.19 7.77
CA MET A 89 3.12 7.85 7.96
C MET A 89 3.64 7.12 6.73
N VAL A 90 4.95 7.13 6.58
CA VAL A 90 5.66 6.39 5.53
C VAL A 90 6.75 5.57 6.22
N LEU A 91 6.71 4.26 6.02
CA LEU A 91 7.61 3.31 6.66
C LEU A 91 8.49 2.63 5.61
N ASP A 92 9.69 2.24 6.02
CA ASP A 92 10.55 1.44 5.15
C ASP A 92 10.00 0.02 4.97
N TYR A 93 10.17 -0.53 3.78
CA TYR A 93 9.96 -1.95 3.54
C TYR A 93 11.13 -2.70 4.16
N LEU A 94 10.89 -3.40 5.27
CA LEU A 94 11.92 -4.09 6.02
C LEU A 94 12.15 -5.50 5.48
N LYS A 95 13.41 -5.92 5.48
CA LYS A 95 13.81 -7.29 5.15
C LYS A 95 14.66 -7.84 6.28
N ASP A 96 14.54 -9.15 6.52
CA ASP A 96 15.43 -9.85 7.45
C ASP A 96 16.79 -10.12 6.78
N GLU A 97 17.69 -10.78 7.50
CA GLU A 97 19.04 -11.12 7.01
C GLU A 97 19.04 -12.03 5.78
N ASN A 98 17.93 -12.74 5.53
CA ASN A 98 17.75 -13.62 4.37
C ASN A 98 17.04 -12.93 3.20
N GLY A 99 16.73 -11.65 3.33
CA GLY A 99 16.04 -10.89 2.29
C GLY A 99 14.54 -11.07 2.24
N HIS A 100 13.94 -11.69 3.25
CA HIS A 100 12.49 -11.87 3.35
C HIS A 100 11.82 -10.70 4.05
N TYR A 101 10.60 -10.41 3.64
CA TYR A 101 9.80 -9.35 4.24
C TYR A 101 9.73 -9.52 5.76
N LEU A 102 10.03 -8.46 6.47
CA LEU A 102 9.95 -8.38 7.92
C LEU A 102 8.86 -7.36 8.31
N LYS A 103 7.91 -7.81 9.14
CA LYS A 103 6.81 -6.95 9.59
C LYS A 103 7.34 -5.76 10.38
N ASN A 104 6.87 -4.57 10.02
CA ASN A 104 7.25 -3.35 10.72
C ASN A 104 6.76 -3.37 12.17
N PRO A 105 7.59 -2.95 13.14
CA PRO A 105 7.19 -2.92 14.56
C PRO A 105 5.93 -2.12 14.83
N GLU A 106 5.67 -1.08 14.04
CA GLU A 106 4.47 -0.25 14.14
C GLU A 106 3.17 -1.04 13.97
N PHE A 107 3.24 -2.21 13.33
CA PHE A 107 2.08 -3.07 13.08
C PHE A 107 2.00 -4.28 14.01
N ALA A 108 2.82 -4.33 15.05
CA ALA A 108 2.92 -5.49 15.95
C ALA A 108 1.59 -5.89 16.59
N ASP A 109 0.72 -4.92 16.85
CA ASP A 109 -0.58 -5.14 17.49
C ASP A 109 -1.68 -5.58 16.50
N ILE A 110 -1.37 -5.63 15.22
CA ILE A 110 -2.34 -6.02 14.18
C ILE A 110 -2.00 -7.44 13.73
N ALA A 111 -2.89 -8.37 14.03
CA ALA A 111 -2.69 -9.78 13.69
C ALA A 111 -2.77 -10.01 12.18
N ASP A 112 -1.90 -10.86 11.67
CA ASP A 112 -1.95 -11.31 10.28
C ASP A 112 -3.17 -12.20 10.04
N ARG A 113 -3.78 -12.08 8.90
CA ARG A 113 -4.92 -12.88 8.45
C ARG A 113 -4.62 -13.53 7.11
#